data_75199e8216bb03be782ddedf842cf24d
#
_entry.id   75199e8216bb03be782ddedf842cf24d
#
_cell.length_a   1.000
_cell.length_b   1.000
_cell.length_c   1.000
_cell.angle_alpha   90.00
_cell.angle_beta   90.00
_cell.angle_gamma   90.00
#
_symmetry.space_group_name_H-M   'P 1'
#
loop_
_entity.id
_entity.type
_entity.pdbx_description
1 polymer ?
#
loop_
_entity_poly.entity_id
_entity_poly.type
_entity_poly.pdbx_seq_one_letter_code
_entity_poly.pdbx_strand_id
1 'polypeptide(L)'
;MTDFLLELLSEEIPARMQAKARADLEKLFADQLAAAGLKAQSLQTFSTPRRLALIARGLPETTEAVSEELKGPPADAPDAAVEGFLRKAGLTRDALETREVKGRATLFAVINKPGRATADVLSDAIPAIVRAFPWPKSMRWGAASQTTESLRWVRPLQGIIALLGGYVVPCEVDGLVAGNTTVGHRFHHQGAVTVSGVEDYADALRAAHVIVDHEERARIIRDGAAKAAADAGFALIEDEGLVVENAGLTEWPVPLLGRFDPAFLEVPPEVIQLTARVNQKYFVVQDAGGALAPAFVCTANIAAHDGGRAIVAGNEKVLAARLSDARFFWELDQKKTLEQHAEKLKNIVFHEKLGTVADKVDRVAKLARWLCEEGIIQPSPLEGRGLNDTLFAQPP
;
A
#
# COMPACT_ATOMS: atom_id res chain seq x y z
N MET A 1 -15.63 -6.61 26.49
CA MET A 1 -14.75 -6.12 25.41
C MET A 1 -14.45 -7.27 24.47
N THR A 2 -14.54 -7.04 23.17
CA THR A 2 -14.52 -8.10 22.15
C THR A 2 -13.54 -7.70 21.05
N ASP A 3 -12.82 -8.66 20.48
CA ASP A 3 -11.89 -8.42 19.40
C ASP A 3 -12.58 -8.56 18.04
N PHE A 4 -12.12 -7.77 17.06
CA PHE A 4 -12.68 -7.74 15.73
C PHE A 4 -11.60 -8.00 14.66
N LEU A 5 -11.95 -8.81 13.67
CA LEU A 5 -11.16 -9.10 12.50
C LEU A 5 -11.88 -8.62 11.23
N LEU A 6 -11.19 -7.84 10.41
CA LEU A 6 -11.58 -7.52 9.04
C LEU A 6 -10.51 -8.05 8.09
N GLU A 7 -10.90 -8.82 7.07
CA GLU A 7 -10.08 -9.12 5.91
C GLU A 7 -10.81 -8.67 4.64
N LEU A 8 -10.11 -7.95 3.79
CA LEU A 8 -10.53 -7.57 2.45
C LEU A 8 -9.64 -8.33 1.45
N LEU A 9 -10.18 -9.44 0.92
CA LEU A 9 -9.51 -10.27 -0.09
C LEU A 9 -9.73 -9.68 -1.47
N SER A 10 -8.67 -9.51 -2.24
CA SER A 10 -8.73 -8.98 -3.61
C SER A 10 -7.78 -9.72 -4.56
N GLU A 11 -7.77 -9.36 -5.83
CA GLU A 11 -6.64 -9.64 -6.70
C GLU A 11 -5.42 -8.80 -6.30
N GLU A 12 -4.25 -9.06 -6.92
CA GLU A 12 -2.95 -8.62 -6.42
C GLU A 12 -2.81 -7.10 -6.27
N ILE A 13 -2.67 -6.66 -5.03
CA ILE A 13 -2.39 -5.28 -4.64
C ILE A 13 -0.92 -4.98 -4.92
N PRO A 14 -0.59 -3.95 -5.73
CA PRO A 14 0.81 -3.60 -5.99
C PRO A 14 1.60 -3.35 -4.71
N ALA A 15 2.78 -3.96 -4.58
CA ALA A 15 3.60 -3.91 -3.37
C ALA A 15 3.79 -2.48 -2.83
N ARG A 16 4.11 -1.52 -3.72
CA ARG A 16 4.30 -0.11 -3.37
C ARG A 16 3.08 0.60 -2.79
N MET A 17 1.88 0.04 -2.92
CA MET A 17 0.65 0.62 -2.39
C MET A 17 0.28 0.05 -1.02
N GLN A 18 0.85 -1.09 -0.63
CA GLN A 18 0.40 -1.86 0.54
C GLN A 18 0.66 -1.12 1.86
N ALA A 19 1.83 -0.50 2.03
CA ALA A 19 2.15 0.24 3.26
C ALA A 19 1.17 1.39 3.50
N LYS A 20 0.91 2.19 2.46
CA LYS A 20 -0.07 3.27 2.56
C LYS A 20 -1.49 2.72 2.76
N ALA A 21 -1.85 1.62 2.11
CA ALA A 21 -3.17 1.01 2.26
C ALA A 21 -3.41 0.52 3.70
N ARG A 22 -2.40 -0.04 4.38
CA ARG A 22 -2.51 -0.39 5.79
C ARG A 22 -2.80 0.83 6.66
N ALA A 23 -2.04 1.91 6.47
CA ALA A 23 -2.24 3.16 7.22
C ALA A 23 -3.61 3.81 6.93
N ASP A 24 -4.04 3.79 5.66
CA ASP A 24 -5.36 4.32 5.27
C ASP A 24 -6.50 3.47 5.87
N LEU A 25 -6.37 2.13 5.89
CA LEU A 25 -7.36 1.25 6.53
C LEU A 25 -7.47 1.52 8.03
N GLU A 26 -6.34 1.60 8.72
CA GLU A 26 -6.29 1.89 10.15
C GLU A 26 -6.96 3.23 10.47
N LYS A 27 -6.60 4.27 9.72
CA LYS A 27 -7.18 5.60 9.88
C LYS A 27 -8.69 5.62 9.62
N LEU A 28 -9.14 5.09 8.48
CA LEU A 28 -10.55 5.06 8.14
C LEU A 28 -11.37 4.28 9.18
N PHE A 29 -10.84 3.16 9.66
CA PHE A 29 -11.49 2.36 10.69
C PHE A 29 -11.58 3.12 12.02
N ALA A 30 -10.49 3.75 12.46
CA ALA A 30 -10.47 4.56 13.67
C ALA A 30 -11.43 5.75 13.57
N ASP A 31 -11.48 6.43 12.43
CA ASP A 31 -12.39 7.55 12.18
C ASP A 31 -13.88 7.12 12.26
N GLN A 32 -14.23 5.95 11.69
CA GLN A 32 -15.60 5.40 11.76
C GLN A 32 -15.98 5.02 13.20
N LEU A 33 -15.09 4.39 13.95
CA LEU A 33 -15.32 4.08 15.36
C LEU A 33 -15.51 5.35 16.19
N ALA A 34 -14.64 6.35 16.01
CA ALA A 34 -14.71 7.61 16.74
C ALA A 34 -16.00 8.37 16.44
N ALA A 35 -16.46 8.39 15.18
CA ALA A 35 -17.73 8.99 14.79
C ALA A 35 -18.94 8.32 15.48
N ALA A 36 -18.83 7.03 15.81
CA ALA A 36 -19.84 6.30 16.59
C ALA A 36 -19.64 6.35 18.11
N GLY A 37 -18.61 7.04 18.60
CA GLY A 37 -18.28 7.09 20.03
C GLY A 37 -17.61 5.81 20.54
N LEU A 38 -17.01 5.00 19.66
CA LEU A 38 -16.27 3.80 20.01
C LEU A 38 -14.77 4.03 19.90
N LYS A 39 -14.02 3.22 20.64
CA LYS A 39 -12.56 3.18 20.55
C LYS A 39 -12.06 1.77 20.81
N ALA A 40 -11.17 1.27 19.95
CA ALA A 40 -10.42 0.05 20.20
C ALA A 40 -9.24 0.33 21.15
N GLN A 41 -8.82 -0.67 21.90
CA GLN A 41 -7.60 -0.60 22.73
C GLN A 41 -6.34 -0.58 21.86
N SER A 42 -6.33 -1.37 20.78
CA SER A 42 -5.26 -1.39 19.79
C SER A 42 -5.80 -1.73 18.41
N LEU A 43 -5.11 -1.23 17.37
CA LEU A 43 -5.33 -1.57 15.99
C LEU A 43 -4.03 -2.15 15.43
N GLN A 44 -4.15 -3.19 14.63
CA GLN A 44 -3.04 -3.80 13.91
C GLN A 44 -3.47 -4.10 12.50
N THR A 45 -2.65 -3.73 11.51
CA THR A 45 -2.95 -3.92 10.10
C THR A 45 -1.92 -4.79 9.41
N PHE A 46 -2.40 -5.60 8.49
CA PHE A 46 -1.58 -6.51 7.69
C PHE A 46 -1.89 -6.34 6.21
N SER A 47 -0.94 -6.70 5.37
CA SER A 47 -1.17 -6.83 3.93
C SER A 47 -0.41 -8.00 3.37
N THR A 48 -0.99 -8.66 2.38
CA THR A 48 -0.31 -9.57 1.45
C THR A 48 -0.54 -9.05 0.02
N PRO A 49 0.03 -9.66 -1.02
CA PRO A 49 -0.37 -9.35 -2.38
C PRO A 49 -1.88 -9.36 -2.62
N ARG A 50 -2.61 -10.20 -1.91
CA ARG A 50 -4.05 -10.42 -2.14
C ARG A 50 -4.96 -9.99 -1.00
N ARG A 51 -4.41 -9.46 0.11
CA ARG A 51 -5.16 -9.15 1.33
C ARG A 51 -4.80 -7.81 1.89
N LEU A 52 -5.80 -7.17 2.44
CA LEU A 52 -5.64 -6.09 3.38
C LEU A 52 -6.47 -6.46 4.61
N ALA A 53 -5.84 -6.58 5.78
CA ALA A 53 -6.50 -7.02 6.99
C ALA A 53 -6.25 -6.07 8.15
N LEU A 54 -7.22 -6.03 9.08
CA LEU A 54 -7.17 -5.25 10.32
C LEU A 54 -7.68 -6.09 11.48
N ILE A 55 -6.95 -6.04 12.58
CA ILE A 55 -7.37 -6.55 13.88
C ILE A 55 -7.57 -5.37 14.82
N ALA A 56 -8.76 -5.27 15.41
CA ALA A 56 -9.07 -4.31 16.45
C ALA A 56 -9.33 -5.06 17.76
N ARG A 57 -8.52 -4.79 18.77
CA ARG A 57 -8.66 -5.45 20.07
C ARG A 57 -9.39 -4.56 21.06
N GLY A 58 -10.18 -5.20 21.91
CA GLY A 58 -10.81 -4.59 23.06
C GLY A 58 -11.90 -3.57 22.69
N LEU A 59 -12.77 -3.87 21.75
CA LEU A 59 -13.96 -3.07 21.44
C LEU A 59 -15.03 -3.24 22.53
N PRO A 60 -15.70 -2.14 22.96
CA PRO A 60 -16.89 -2.24 23.82
C PRO A 60 -18.01 -2.97 23.09
N GLU A 61 -18.95 -3.58 23.80
CA GLU A 61 -20.11 -4.28 23.20
C GLU A 61 -21.13 -3.31 22.59
N THR A 62 -21.24 -2.13 23.17
CA THR A 62 -22.15 -1.06 22.72
C THR A 62 -21.49 0.29 22.82
N THR A 63 -21.99 1.26 22.07
CA THR A 63 -21.68 2.67 22.28
C THR A 63 -22.30 3.15 23.59
N GLU A 64 -21.79 4.22 24.17
CA GLU A 64 -22.39 4.83 25.32
C GLU A 64 -23.77 5.41 24.96
N ALA A 65 -24.73 5.30 25.89
CA ALA A 65 -26.00 5.99 25.75
C ALA A 65 -25.76 7.50 25.91
N VAL A 66 -26.20 8.28 24.96
CA VAL A 66 -26.08 9.74 24.98
C VAL A 66 -27.41 10.36 25.38
N SER A 67 -27.42 11.14 26.45
CA SER A 67 -28.53 12.01 26.81
C SER A 67 -28.19 13.43 26.42
N GLU A 68 -28.85 13.93 25.39
CA GLU A 68 -28.71 15.31 24.91
C GLU A 68 -29.83 16.16 25.45
N GLU A 69 -29.48 17.23 26.15
CA GLU A 69 -30.43 18.16 26.70
C GLU A 69 -30.45 19.42 25.84
N LEU A 70 -31.59 19.71 25.23
CA LEU A 70 -31.81 20.94 24.47
C LEU A 70 -32.70 21.88 25.27
N LYS A 71 -32.20 23.09 25.55
CA LYS A 71 -32.96 24.14 26.15
C LYS A 71 -33.88 24.77 25.12
N GLY A 72 -35.17 24.76 25.38
CA GLY A 72 -36.22 25.31 24.56
C GLY A 72 -36.71 26.71 24.96
N PRO A 73 -37.83 27.13 24.41
CA PRO A 73 -38.47 28.40 24.77
C PRO A 73 -39.09 28.34 26.17
N PRO A 74 -39.48 29.50 26.76
CA PRO A 74 -40.32 29.54 27.97
C PRO A 74 -41.62 28.73 27.78
N ALA A 75 -42.12 28.18 28.89
CA ALA A 75 -43.34 27.36 28.86
C ALA A 75 -44.60 28.15 28.45
N ASP A 76 -44.55 29.47 28.63
CA ASP A 76 -45.59 30.46 28.24
C ASP A 76 -45.36 31.02 26.81
N ALA A 77 -44.45 30.49 26.03
CA ALA A 77 -44.14 30.96 24.69
C ALA A 77 -45.32 30.63 23.69
N PRO A 78 -45.45 31.40 22.60
CA PRO A 78 -46.45 31.12 21.57
C PRO A 78 -46.29 29.71 20.99
N ASP A 79 -47.41 29.05 20.67
CA ASP A 79 -47.42 27.67 20.14
C ASP A 79 -46.50 27.49 18.95
N ALA A 80 -46.37 28.46 18.06
CA ALA A 80 -45.47 28.42 16.90
C ALA A 80 -43.98 28.26 17.31
N ALA A 81 -43.55 28.85 18.44
CA ALA A 81 -42.21 28.73 18.94
C ALA A 81 -41.95 27.32 19.56
N VAL A 82 -42.96 26.81 20.27
CA VAL A 82 -42.95 25.45 20.83
C VAL A 82 -42.92 24.39 19.73
N GLU A 83 -43.76 24.54 18.70
CA GLU A 83 -43.77 23.64 17.53
C GLU A 83 -42.44 23.65 16.74
N GLY A 84 -41.84 24.84 16.59
CA GLY A 84 -40.49 24.97 16.02
C GLY A 84 -39.43 24.22 16.81
N PHE A 85 -39.49 24.28 18.13
CA PHE A 85 -38.61 23.56 19.03
C PHE A 85 -38.83 22.04 18.99
N LEU A 86 -40.10 21.60 19.00
CA LEU A 86 -40.49 20.19 18.86
C LEU A 86 -39.97 19.57 17.56
N ARG A 87 -40.13 20.26 16.42
CA ARG A 87 -39.56 19.84 15.14
C ARG A 87 -38.06 19.71 15.17
N LYS A 88 -37.36 20.63 15.83
CA LYS A 88 -35.89 20.59 16.00
C LYS A 88 -35.47 19.44 16.91
N ALA A 89 -36.22 19.20 17.97
CA ALA A 89 -35.91 18.14 18.95
C ALA A 89 -36.36 16.75 18.50
N GLY A 90 -37.25 16.64 17.52
CA GLY A 90 -37.86 15.38 17.09
C GLY A 90 -38.75 14.73 18.13
N LEU A 91 -39.35 15.53 19.05
CA LEU A 91 -40.13 15.06 20.18
C LEU A 91 -41.59 15.59 20.08
N THR A 92 -42.49 14.93 20.82
CA THR A 92 -43.85 15.38 21.08
C THR A 92 -43.89 16.30 22.30
N ARG A 93 -44.97 17.09 22.46
CA ARG A 93 -45.09 18.08 23.55
C ARG A 93 -45.06 17.44 24.95
N ASP A 94 -45.63 16.29 25.08
CA ASP A 94 -45.69 15.48 26.31
C ASP A 94 -44.34 14.88 26.76
N ALA A 95 -43.38 14.84 25.82
CA ALA A 95 -42.02 14.43 26.12
C ALA A 95 -41.07 15.59 26.57
N LEU A 96 -41.63 16.84 26.65
CA LEU A 96 -40.85 17.96 27.14
C LEU A 96 -40.92 18.07 28.64
N GLU A 97 -39.78 18.32 29.27
CA GLU A 97 -39.68 18.67 30.70
C GLU A 97 -39.76 20.16 30.90
N THR A 98 -40.51 20.60 31.91
CA THR A 98 -40.57 22.01 32.32
C THR A 98 -39.67 22.18 33.54
N ARG A 99 -38.67 23.04 33.42
CA ARG A 99 -37.74 23.35 34.52
C ARG A 99 -37.67 24.86 34.73
N GLU A 100 -37.43 25.27 35.97
CA GLU A 100 -37.27 26.68 36.32
C GLU A 100 -35.82 27.14 36.04
N VAL A 101 -35.68 28.17 35.21
CA VAL A 101 -34.41 28.77 34.86
C VAL A 101 -34.47 30.28 35.16
N LYS A 102 -33.75 30.76 36.13
CA LYS A 102 -33.74 32.15 36.53
C LYS A 102 -35.13 32.72 36.84
N GLY A 103 -35.97 31.95 37.56
CA GLY A 103 -37.32 32.34 37.95
C GLY A 103 -38.36 32.22 36.85
N ARG A 104 -38.06 31.57 35.71
CA ARG A 104 -38.99 31.40 34.59
C ARG A 104 -39.09 29.96 34.20
N ALA A 105 -40.31 29.42 34.06
CA ALA A 105 -40.55 28.07 33.53
C ALA A 105 -40.10 27.97 32.10
N THR A 106 -39.17 27.07 31.83
CA THR A 106 -38.54 26.88 30.50
C THR A 106 -38.68 25.42 30.08
N LEU A 107 -38.98 25.17 28.81
CA LEU A 107 -39.11 23.82 28.24
C LEU A 107 -37.73 23.24 27.95
N PHE A 108 -37.55 21.96 28.24
CA PHE A 108 -36.37 21.21 27.95
C PHE A 108 -36.73 19.92 27.19
N ALA A 109 -35.98 19.61 26.17
CA ALA A 109 -36.07 18.35 25.46
C ALA A 109 -34.89 17.47 25.90
N VAL A 110 -35.18 16.36 26.55
CA VAL A 110 -34.18 15.34 26.92
C VAL A 110 -34.26 14.22 25.90
N ILE A 111 -33.26 14.18 25.01
CA ILE A 111 -33.18 13.18 23.93
C ILE A 111 -32.26 12.06 24.40
N ASN A 112 -32.84 10.96 24.84
CA ASN A 112 -32.07 9.77 25.21
C ASN A 112 -31.87 8.91 23.96
N LYS A 113 -30.63 8.84 23.46
CA LYS A 113 -30.23 7.94 22.42
C LYS A 113 -29.63 6.69 23.08
N PRO A 114 -30.29 5.53 23.01
CA PRO A 114 -29.72 4.29 23.55
C PRO A 114 -28.41 3.96 22.80
N GLY A 115 -27.51 3.28 23.49
CA GLY A 115 -26.27 2.81 22.86
C GLY A 115 -26.59 1.84 21.72
N ARG A 116 -25.82 1.94 20.63
CA ARG A 116 -25.90 0.99 19.50
C ARG A 116 -24.98 -0.19 19.75
N ALA A 117 -25.36 -1.39 19.33
CA ALA A 117 -24.46 -2.53 19.35
C ALA A 117 -23.23 -2.28 18.44
N THR A 118 -22.05 -2.66 18.89
CA THR A 118 -20.81 -2.50 18.11
C THR A 118 -20.89 -3.26 16.79
N ALA A 119 -21.56 -4.41 16.74
CA ALA A 119 -21.80 -5.14 15.50
C ALA A 119 -22.57 -4.31 14.45
N ASP A 120 -23.58 -3.54 14.88
CA ASP A 120 -24.35 -2.66 13.97
C ASP A 120 -23.50 -1.50 13.45
N VAL A 121 -22.66 -0.92 14.31
CA VAL A 121 -21.71 0.12 13.92
C VAL A 121 -20.73 -0.40 12.88
N LEU A 122 -20.17 -1.61 13.10
CA LEU A 122 -19.23 -2.22 12.17
C LEU A 122 -19.91 -2.61 10.84
N SER A 123 -21.17 -3.07 10.89
CA SER A 123 -21.97 -3.39 9.69
C SER A 123 -22.10 -2.17 8.76
N ASP A 124 -22.31 -0.98 9.31
CA ASP A 124 -22.37 0.27 8.55
C ASP A 124 -20.98 0.77 8.13
N ALA A 125 -19.99 0.63 9.01
CA ALA A 125 -18.64 1.17 8.82
C ALA A 125 -17.88 0.46 7.68
N ILE A 126 -17.98 -0.86 7.56
CA ILE A 126 -17.21 -1.63 6.57
C ILE A 126 -17.51 -1.19 5.13
N PRO A 127 -18.79 -1.13 4.69
CA PRO A 127 -19.11 -0.62 3.34
C PRO A 127 -18.66 0.83 3.14
N ALA A 128 -18.79 1.68 4.16
CA ALA A 128 -18.36 3.08 4.09
C ALA A 128 -16.84 3.18 3.90
N ILE A 129 -16.04 2.39 4.64
CA ILE A 129 -14.58 2.35 4.51
C ILE A 129 -14.19 1.90 3.11
N VAL A 130 -14.76 0.81 2.61
CA VAL A 130 -14.43 0.27 1.28
C VAL A 130 -14.75 1.29 0.18
N ARG A 131 -15.90 1.99 0.25
CA ARG A 131 -16.28 3.00 -0.74
C ARG A 131 -15.44 4.28 -0.67
N ALA A 132 -15.01 4.67 0.52
CA ALA A 132 -14.19 5.87 0.74
C ALA A 132 -12.68 5.63 0.60
N PHE A 133 -12.25 4.41 0.29
CA PHE A 133 -10.83 4.05 0.33
C PHE A 133 -10.00 4.82 -0.70
N PRO A 134 -8.93 5.56 -0.28
CA PRO A 134 -8.23 6.52 -1.13
C PRO A 134 -7.15 5.87 -1.99
N TRP A 135 -7.49 4.88 -2.80
CA TRP A 135 -6.54 4.24 -3.71
C TRP A 135 -5.98 5.26 -4.72
N PRO A 136 -4.65 5.37 -4.87
CA PRO A 136 -4.04 6.29 -5.87
C PRO A 136 -4.37 5.88 -7.31
N LYS A 137 -4.61 4.58 -7.53
CA LYS A 137 -5.14 4.01 -8.77
C LYS A 137 -6.16 2.95 -8.41
N SER A 138 -7.29 3.00 -9.03
CA SER A 138 -8.39 2.06 -8.83
C SER A 138 -9.04 1.69 -10.16
N MET A 139 -9.74 0.57 -10.17
CA MET A 139 -10.50 0.10 -11.32
C MET A 139 -11.92 -0.28 -10.90
N ARG A 140 -12.78 -0.43 -11.86
CA ARG A 140 -14.09 -1.06 -11.77
C ARG A 140 -14.02 -2.40 -12.47
N TRP A 141 -14.85 -3.35 -12.10
CA TRP A 141 -14.84 -4.70 -12.68
C TRP A 141 -16.24 -5.35 -12.67
N GLY A 142 -16.36 -6.44 -13.40
CA GLY A 142 -17.55 -7.28 -13.43
C GLY A 142 -18.74 -6.66 -14.16
N ALA A 143 -19.83 -7.40 -14.21
CA ALA A 143 -21.07 -7.02 -14.92
C ALA A 143 -21.79 -5.84 -14.21
N ALA A 144 -21.63 -5.68 -12.91
CA ALA A 144 -22.19 -4.57 -12.13
C ALA A 144 -21.53 -3.21 -12.42
N SER A 145 -20.37 -3.20 -13.09
CA SER A 145 -19.57 -2.00 -13.38
C SER A 145 -20.13 -1.17 -14.54
N GLN A 146 -21.40 -0.77 -14.48
CA GLN A 146 -22.09 -0.09 -15.57
C GLN A 146 -22.27 1.41 -15.37
N THR A 147 -22.02 1.92 -14.16
CA THR A 147 -22.24 3.34 -13.81
C THR A 147 -21.01 3.97 -13.18
N THR A 148 -21.02 5.29 -13.05
CA THR A 148 -19.97 6.04 -12.33
C THR A 148 -19.95 5.72 -10.84
N GLU A 149 -21.08 5.29 -10.29
CA GLU A 149 -21.28 4.96 -8.87
C GLU A 149 -20.85 3.53 -8.50
N SER A 150 -20.51 2.70 -9.52
CA SER A 150 -20.01 1.34 -9.29
C SER A 150 -18.75 1.34 -8.42
N LEU A 151 -18.62 0.32 -7.58
CA LEU A 151 -17.50 0.17 -6.66
C LEU A 151 -16.15 0.29 -7.40
N ARG A 152 -15.22 0.99 -6.77
CA ARG A 152 -13.84 1.14 -7.23
C ARG A 152 -12.90 0.59 -6.15
N TRP A 153 -12.00 -0.27 -6.57
CA TRP A 153 -10.95 -0.82 -5.72
C TRP A 153 -9.64 -0.91 -6.49
N VAL A 154 -8.52 -1.12 -5.81
CA VAL A 154 -7.21 -1.22 -6.50
C VAL A 154 -7.16 -2.37 -7.49
N ARG A 155 -7.76 -3.49 -7.15
CA ARG A 155 -7.99 -4.70 -7.95
C ARG A 155 -9.34 -5.30 -7.54
N PRO A 156 -9.94 -6.19 -8.33
CA PRO A 156 -11.22 -6.81 -7.98
C PRO A 156 -11.25 -7.35 -6.55
N LEU A 157 -12.18 -6.84 -5.74
CA LEU A 157 -12.46 -7.38 -4.41
C LEU A 157 -13.20 -8.71 -4.58
N GLN A 158 -12.81 -9.73 -3.82
CA GLN A 158 -13.28 -11.11 -3.99
C GLN A 158 -13.96 -11.67 -2.75
N GLY A 159 -13.68 -11.12 -1.56
CA GLY A 159 -14.25 -11.63 -0.32
C GLY A 159 -14.03 -10.67 0.84
N ILE A 160 -14.86 -10.85 1.86
CA ILE A 160 -14.80 -10.07 3.09
C ILE A 160 -14.93 -11.05 4.26
N ILE A 161 -13.96 -11.04 5.18
CA ILE A 161 -14.14 -11.58 6.53
C ILE A 161 -14.43 -10.39 7.44
N ALA A 162 -15.50 -10.51 8.24
CA ALA A 162 -15.81 -9.55 9.30
C ALA A 162 -16.31 -10.33 10.52
N LEU A 163 -15.45 -10.50 11.53
CA LEU A 163 -15.73 -11.31 12.72
C LEU A 163 -15.57 -10.48 13.98
N LEU A 164 -16.63 -10.39 14.79
CA LEU A 164 -16.61 -9.79 16.11
C LEU A 164 -16.77 -10.90 17.16
N GLY A 165 -15.72 -11.22 17.92
CA GLY A 165 -15.74 -12.29 18.91
C GLY A 165 -16.15 -13.66 18.35
N GLY A 166 -15.79 -13.97 17.10
CA GLY A 166 -16.14 -15.22 16.42
C GLY A 166 -17.49 -15.21 15.71
N TYR A 167 -18.28 -14.14 15.83
CA TYR A 167 -19.55 -13.99 15.11
C TYR A 167 -19.38 -13.13 13.87
N VAL A 168 -20.01 -13.54 12.76
CA VAL A 168 -19.98 -12.77 11.53
C VAL A 168 -20.78 -11.48 11.72
N VAL A 169 -20.13 -10.33 11.45
CA VAL A 169 -20.79 -9.03 11.34
C VAL A 169 -21.46 -8.96 9.98
N PRO A 170 -22.78 -8.86 9.90
CA PRO A 170 -23.49 -8.87 8.63
C PRO A 170 -23.25 -7.56 7.88
N CYS A 171 -22.51 -7.61 6.78
CA CYS A 171 -22.37 -6.49 5.86
C CYS A 171 -22.22 -6.99 4.42
N GLU A 172 -22.53 -6.12 3.49
CA GLU A 172 -22.45 -6.38 2.05
C GLU A 172 -21.80 -5.20 1.34
N VAL A 173 -20.91 -5.50 0.40
CA VAL A 173 -20.30 -4.51 -0.48
C VAL A 173 -20.38 -5.01 -1.91
N ASP A 174 -21.21 -4.38 -2.73
CA ASP A 174 -21.34 -4.65 -4.16
C ASP A 174 -21.60 -6.14 -4.49
N GLY A 175 -22.49 -6.78 -3.72
CA GLY A 175 -22.85 -8.19 -3.85
C GLY A 175 -21.91 -9.16 -3.10
N LEU A 176 -20.83 -8.67 -2.49
CA LEU A 176 -19.97 -9.48 -1.64
C LEU A 176 -20.46 -9.42 -0.21
N VAL A 177 -20.97 -10.53 0.28
CA VAL A 177 -21.45 -10.69 1.66
C VAL A 177 -20.28 -11.11 2.56
N ALA A 178 -20.17 -10.48 3.72
CA ALA A 178 -19.18 -10.84 4.71
C ALA A 178 -19.41 -12.26 5.27
N GLY A 179 -18.33 -12.95 5.53
CA GLY A 179 -18.33 -14.30 6.07
C GLY A 179 -17.17 -14.54 7.01
N ASN A 180 -16.83 -15.81 7.16
CA ASN A 180 -15.71 -16.28 7.97
C ASN A 180 -14.76 -17.19 7.17
N THR A 181 -14.82 -17.13 5.85
CA THR A 181 -13.97 -17.95 4.98
C THR A 181 -13.13 -17.10 4.05
N THR A 182 -11.90 -17.55 3.83
CA THR A 182 -10.96 -16.97 2.87
C THR A 182 -10.31 -18.09 2.05
N VAL A 183 -9.26 -17.78 1.31
CA VAL A 183 -8.49 -18.75 0.53
C VAL A 183 -7.04 -18.77 0.99
N GLY A 184 -6.38 -19.92 0.86
CA GLY A 184 -4.95 -20.05 1.11
C GLY A 184 -4.11 -19.63 -0.08
N HIS A 185 -2.84 -20.01 -0.04
CA HIS A 185 -1.87 -19.75 -1.10
C HIS A 185 -2.29 -20.42 -2.40
N ARG A 186 -2.24 -19.65 -3.50
CA ARG A 186 -2.78 -20.04 -4.83
C ARG A 186 -2.29 -21.42 -5.33
N PHE A 187 -1.04 -21.80 -5.02
CA PHE A 187 -0.43 -23.05 -5.48
C PHE A 187 -0.28 -24.12 -4.41
N HIS A 188 -0.18 -23.74 -3.13
CA HIS A 188 0.06 -24.66 -2.03
C HIS A 188 -1.19 -25.09 -1.31
N HIS A 189 -2.31 -24.39 -1.48
CA HIS A 189 -3.56 -24.70 -0.81
C HIS A 189 -4.73 -24.68 -1.80
N GLN A 190 -5.63 -25.64 -1.65
CA GLN A 190 -6.88 -25.69 -2.41
C GLN A 190 -8.07 -25.64 -1.46
N GLY A 191 -9.12 -24.93 -1.89
CA GLY A 191 -10.35 -24.79 -1.10
C GLY A 191 -10.36 -23.60 -0.17
N ALA A 192 -11.42 -23.50 0.60
CA ALA A 192 -11.65 -22.43 1.55
C ALA A 192 -10.90 -22.68 2.87
N VAL A 193 -10.43 -21.60 3.48
CA VAL A 193 -9.88 -21.57 4.83
C VAL A 193 -10.93 -20.92 5.73
N THR A 194 -11.42 -21.66 6.72
CA THR A 194 -12.35 -21.13 7.71
C THR A 194 -11.57 -20.50 8.86
N VAL A 195 -12.00 -19.32 9.28
CA VAL A 195 -11.42 -18.54 10.38
C VAL A 195 -12.49 -18.42 11.47
N SER A 196 -12.11 -18.66 12.72
CA SER A 196 -13.04 -18.58 13.86
C SER A 196 -12.99 -17.23 14.57
N GLY A 197 -11.91 -16.49 14.42
CA GLY A 197 -11.73 -15.17 15.03
C GLY A 197 -10.31 -14.61 14.88
N VAL A 198 -9.98 -13.65 15.71
CA VAL A 198 -8.67 -12.98 15.70
C VAL A 198 -7.54 -13.96 16.05
N GLU A 199 -7.77 -14.87 16.98
CA GLU A 199 -6.73 -15.70 17.59
C GLU A 199 -6.21 -16.80 16.65
N ASP A 200 -7.04 -17.33 15.76
CA ASP A 200 -6.67 -18.38 14.82
C ASP A 200 -6.34 -17.87 13.39
N TYR A 201 -6.60 -16.60 13.11
CA TYR A 201 -6.46 -16.02 11.75
C TYR A 201 -5.08 -16.23 11.15
N ALA A 202 -4.04 -15.84 11.87
CA ALA A 202 -2.66 -15.93 11.36
C ALA A 202 -2.22 -17.40 11.21
N ASP A 203 -2.60 -18.26 12.15
CA ASP A 203 -2.23 -19.69 12.15
C ASP A 203 -2.99 -20.47 11.07
N ALA A 204 -4.27 -20.19 10.87
CA ALA A 204 -5.07 -20.78 9.81
C ALA A 204 -4.52 -20.43 8.42
N LEU A 205 -4.14 -19.17 8.20
CA LEU A 205 -3.52 -18.74 6.96
C LEU A 205 -2.12 -19.33 6.79
N ARG A 206 -1.32 -19.43 7.84
CA ARG A 206 0.01 -20.07 7.81
C ARG A 206 -0.09 -21.54 7.43
N ALA A 207 -1.04 -22.28 8.01
CA ALA A 207 -1.31 -23.67 7.65
C ALA A 207 -1.71 -23.80 6.16
N ALA A 208 -2.30 -22.76 5.59
CA ALA A 208 -2.64 -22.65 4.17
C ALA A 208 -1.54 -21.95 3.33
N HIS A 209 -0.29 -21.89 3.83
CA HIS A 209 0.89 -21.30 3.19
C HIS A 209 0.75 -19.80 2.88
N VAL A 210 0.14 -19.04 3.77
CA VAL A 210 0.07 -17.58 3.71
C VAL A 210 0.62 -17.01 5.01
N ILE A 211 1.74 -16.30 4.95
CA ILE A 211 2.27 -15.52 6.06
C ILE A 211 1.63 -14.13 5.95
N VAL A 212 0.66 -13.85 6.81
CA VAL A 212 -0.12 -12.61 6.75
C VAL A 212 0.70 -11.39 7.20
N ASP A 213 1.61 -11.60 8.15
CA ASP A 213 2.48 -10.54 8.66
C ASP A 213 3.56 -10.16 7.63
N HIS A 214 3.50 -8.92 7.17
CA HIS A 214 4.42 -8.38 6.18
C HIS A 214 5.83 -8.18 6.73
N GLU A 215 5.99 -7.88 8.03
CA GLU A 215 7.28 -7.75 8.68
C GLU A 215 7.98 -9.11 8.81
N GLU A 216 7.22 -10.15 9.09
CA GLU A 216 7.76 -11.50 9.11
C GLU A 216 8.24 -11.93 7.72
N ARG A 217 7.46 -11.66 6.66
CA ARG A 217 7.91 -11.94 5.28
C ARG A 217 9.15 -11.15 4.92
N ALA A 218 9.22 -9.87 5.30
CA ALA A 218 10.41 -9.05 5.09
C ALA A 218 11.66 -9.64 5.78
N ARG A 219 11.51 -10.10 7.03
CA ARG A 219 12.58 -10.77 7.77
C ARG A 219 13.03 -12.07 7.09
N ILE A 220 12.09 -12.94 6.68
CA ILE A 220 12.40 -14.19 5.96
C ILE A 220 13.18 -13.89 4.67
N ILE A 221 12.81 -12.85 3.93
CA ILE A 221 13.47 -12.46 2.70
C ILE A 221 14.89 -11.95 3.00
N ARG A 222 15.04 -11.06 3.96
CA ARG A 222 16.33 -10.47 4.34
C ARG A 222 17.31 -11.54 4.78
N ASP A 223 16.90 -12.36 5.78
CA ASP A 223 17.75 -13.39 6.36
C ASP A 223 18.03 -14.52 5.36
N GLY A 224 17.02 -14.93 4.60
CA GLY A 224 17.15 -15.98 3.60
C GLY A 224 17.98 -15.57 2.39
N ALA A 225 17.87 -14.31 1.94
CA ALA A 225 18.72 -13.80 0.85
C ALA A 225 20.18 -13.68 1.29
N ALA A 226 20.43 -13.16 2.49
CA ALA A 226 21.79 -13.10 3.07
C ALA A 226 22.40 -14.50 3.23
N LYS A 227 21.60 -15.45 3.74
CA LYS A 227 22.04 -16.85 3.88
C LYS A 227 22.34 -17.49 2.53
N ALA A 228 21.48 -17.33 1.52
CA ALA A 228 21.69 -17.90 0.19
C ALA A 228 22.96 -17.36 -0.47
N ALA A 229 23.28 -16.07 -0.28
CA ALA A 229 24.52 -15.47 -0.74
C ALA A 229 25.74 -16.05 0.01
N ALA A 230 25.69 -16.11 1.34
CA ALA A 230 26.77 -16.62 2.18
C ALA A 230 27.08 -18.10 1.91
N ASP A 231 26.07 -18.95 1.75
CA ASP A 231 26.23 -20.37 1.41
C ASP A 231 26.94 -20.57 0.05
N ALA A 232 26.91 -19.59 -0.83
CA ALA A 232 27.60 -19.59 -2.12
C ALA A 232 28.97 -18.87 -2.11
N GLY A 233 29.41 -18.35 -0.95
CA GLY A 233 30.67 -17.63 -0.78
C GLY A 233 30.61 -16.15 -1.17
N PHE A 234 29.42 -15.56 -1.20
CA PHE A 234 29.19 -14.15 -1.52
C PHE A 234 28.63 -13.38 -0.33
N ALA A 235 28.69 -12.06 -0.40
CA ALA A 235 27.97 -11.16 0.49
C ALA A 235 26.79 -10.52 -0.25
N LEU A 236 25.63 -10.45 0.41
CA LEU A 236 24.45 -9.76 -0.15
C LEU A 236 24.71 -8.24 -0.14
N ILE A 237 24.36 -7.55 -1.24
CA ILE A 237 24.25 -6.10 -1.22
C ILE A 237 22.86 -5.75 -0.67
N GLU A 238 22.86 -5.12 0.51
CA GLU A 238 21.62 -4.79 1.22
C GLU A 238 20.77 -3.76 0.44
N ASP A 239 19.47 -4.04 0.32
CA ASP A 239 18.48 -3.14 -0.26
C ASP A 239 17.14 -3.33 0.45
N GLU A 240 16.90 -2.53 1.48
CA GLU A 240 15.68 -2.62 2.29
C GLU A 240 14.43 -2.30 1.47
N GLY A 241 14.51 -1.38 0.52
CA GLY A 241 13.41 -1.08 -0.39
C GLY A 241 13.00 -2.30 -1.24
N LEU A 242 13.99 -3.09 -1.65
CA LEU A 242 13.75 -4.33 -2.39
C LEU A 242 13.23 -5.46 -1.50
N VAL A 243 13.65 -5.52 -0.23
CA VAL A 243 13.08 -6.44 0.77
C VAL A 243 11.58 -6.18 0.92
N VAL A 244 11.20 -4.93 1.17
CA VAL A 244 9.78 -4.52 1.32
C VAL A 244 8.99 -4.79 0.04
N GLU A 245 9.56 -4.52 -1.13
CA GLU A 245 8.90 -4.81 -2.41
C GLU A 245 8.65 -6.32 -2.58
N ASN A 246 9.65 -7.17 -2.35
CA ASN A 246 9.49 -8.62 -2.43
C ASN A 246 8.52 -9.17 -1.39
N ALA A 247 8.51 -8.64 -0.16
CA ALA A 247 7.53 -8.99 0.87
C ALA A 247 6.09 -8.65 0.43
N GLY A 248 5.92 -7.58 -0.36
CA GLY A 248 4.64 -7.20 -0.95
C GLY A 248 4.26 -7.98 -2.22
N LEU A 249 5.17 -8.78 -2.78
CA LEU A 249 4.93 -9.63 -3.96
C LEU A 249 4.70 -11.10 -3.61
N THR A 250 4.96 -11.51 -2.37
CA THR A 250 4.92 -12.91 -1.94
C THR A 250 4.02 -13.12 -0.72
N GLU A 251 3.36 -14.27 -0.65
CA GLU A 251 2.64 -14.76 0.53
C GLU A 251 3.45 -15.84 1.26
N TRP A 252 4.35 -16.53 0.52
CA TRP A 252 5.24 -17.57 1.02
C TRP A 252 6.64 -17.42 0.40
N PRO A 253 7.44 -16.47 0.90
CA PRO A 253 8.71 -16.11 0.30
C PRO A 253 9.77 -17.21 0.45
N VAL A 254 10.44 -17.54 -0.66
CA VAL A 254 11.54 -18.48 -0.72
C VAL A 254 12.70 -17.83 -1.50
N PRO A 255 13.70 -17.26 -0.84
CA PRO A 255 14.91 -16.73 -1.47
C PRO A 255 15.74 -17.85 -2.12
N LEU A 256 16.13 -17.66 -3.38
CA LEU A 256 16.88 -18.60 -4.18
C LEU A 256 18.02 -17.89 -4.90
N LEU A 257 19.23 -18.48 -4.86
CA LEU A 257 20.39 -17.94 -5.56
C LEU A 257 20.46 -18.48 -6.99
N GLY A 258 20.63 -17.57 -7.95
CA GLY A 258 20.95 -17.87 -9.35
C GLY A 258 22.26 -17.21 -9.77
N ARG A 259 22.75 -17.58 -10.94
CA ARG A 259 24.01 -17.10 -11.52
C ARG A 259 23.78 -16.57 -12.93
N PHE A 260 24.70 -15.73 -13.39
CA PHE A 260 24.75 -15.29 -14.78
C PHE A 260 26.18 -15.39 -15.31
N ASP A 261 26.33 -15.30 -16.61
CA ASP A 261 27.65 -15.39 -17.26
C ASP A 261 28.57 -14.26 -16.79
N PRO A 262 29.75 -14.56 -16.23
CA PRO A 262 30.72 -13.57 -15.80
C PRO A 262 31.10 -12.55 -16.88
N ALA A 263 30.97 -12.90 -18.16
CA ALA A 263 31.23 -11.97 -19.27
C ALA A 263 30.34 -10.71 -19.23
N PHE A 264 29.17 -10.76 -18.57
CA PHE A 264 28.33 -9.57 -18.39
C PHE A 264 28.89 -8.56 -17.38
N LEU A 265 29.89 -8.94 -16.57
CA LEU A 265 30.57 -8.00 -15.66
C LEU A 265 31.41 -6.94 -16.39
N GLU A 266 31.59 -7.07 -17.70
CA GLU A 266 32.15 -6.01 -18.56
C GLU A 266 31.25 -4.76 -18.64
N VAL A 267 29.94 -4.93 -18.42
CA VAL A 267 28.96 -3.84 -18.31
C VAL A 267 29.12 -3.17 -16.94
N PRO A 268 28.98 -1.83 -16.85
CA PRO A 268 29.07 -1.14 -15.56
C PRO A 268 28.18 -1.77 -14.48
N PRO A 269 28.70 -1.96 -13.25
CA PRO A 269 27.98 -2.64 -12.18
C PRO A 269 26.64 -1.96 -11.86
N GLU A 270 26.54 -0.65 -12.01
CA GLU A 270 25.30 0.12 -11.81
C GLU A 270 24.19 -0.30 -12.79
N VAL A 271 24.55 -0.61 -14.02
CA VAL A 271 23.60 -1.06 -15.06
C VAL A 271 23.09 -2.46 -14.73
N ILE A 272 23.97 -3.34 -14.23
CA ILE A 272 23.61 -4.69 -13.80
C ILE A 272 22.69 -4.62 -12.59
N GLN A 273 23.05 -3.83 -11.57
CA GLN A 273 22.25 -3.61 -10.37
C GLN A 273 20.86 -3.05 -10.70
N LEU A 274 20.81 -2.03 -11.56
CA LEU A 274 19.55 -1.43 -11.98
C LEU A 274 18.67 -2.43 -12.72
N THR A 275 19.25 -3.21 -13.62
CA THR A 275 18.55 -4.26 -14.39
C THR A 275 17.99 -5.34 -13.47
N ALA A 276 18.78 -5.86 -12.54
CA ALA A 276 18.37 -6.85 -11.57
C ALA A 276 17.26 -6.31 -10.65
N ARG A 277 17.46 -5.13 -10.07
CA ARG A 277 16.58 -4.51 -9.08
C ARG A 277 15.24 -4.06 -9.69
N VAL A 278 15.29 -3.24 -10.73
CA VAL A 278 14.08 -2.57 -11.24
C VAL A 278 13.23 -3.51 -12.07
N ASN A 279 13.88 -4.29 -12.95
CA ASN A 279 13.14 -5.13 -13.88
C ASN A 279 12.75 -6.48 -13.29
N GLN A 280 13.63 -7.09 -12.48
CA GLN A 280 13.47 -8.48 -12.03
C GLN A 280 13.20 -8.61 -10.53
N LYS A 281 13.41 -7.57 -9.74
CA LYS A 281 13.29 -7.60 -8.27
C LYS A 281 14.29 -8.56 -7.61
N TYR A 282 15.49 -8.66 -8.18
CA TYR A 282 16.57 -9.50 -7.66
C TYR A 282 17.56 -8.67 -6.84
N PHE A 283 18.05 -9.27 -5.76
CA PHE A 283 19.19 -8.77 -5.03
C PHE A 283 20.48 -9.16 -5.77
N VAL A 284 21.45 -8.28 -5.76
CA VAL A 284 22.78 -8.54 -6.28
C VAL A 284 23.74 -8.87 -5.14
N VAL A 285 24.82 -9.53 -5.45
CA VAL A 285 25.80 -9.99 -4.47
C VAL A 285 27.20 -9.52 -4.86
N GLN A 286 28.08 -9.44 -3.88
CA GLN A 286 29.49 -9.07 -4.03
C GLN A 286 30.41 -10.20 -3.57
N ASP A 287 31.61 -10.26 -4.14
CA ASP A 287 32.65 -11.16 -3.73
C ASP A 287 33.37 -10.67 -2.45
N ALA A 288 34.39 -11.45 -1.99
CA ALA A 288 35.18 -11.09 -0.80
C ALA A 288 35.99 -9.80 -0.97
N GLY A 289 36.23 -9.35 -2.20
CA GLY A 289 36.89 -8.08 -2.51
C GLY A 289 35.96 -6.88 -2.58
N GLY A 290 34.64 -7.09 -2.43
CA GLY A 290 33.62 -6.06 -2.54
C GLY A 290 33.19 -5.72 -3.99
N ALA A 291 33.69 -6.46 -4.98
CA ALA A 291 33.27 -6.31 -6.36
C ALA A 291 31.96 -7.08 -6.63
N LEU A 292 31.13 -6.56 -7.58
CA LEU A 292 29.92 -7.24 -7.98
C LEU A 292 30.24 -8.67 -8.49
N ALA A 293 29.57 -9.67 -7.93
CA ALA A 293 29.74 -11.06 -8.33
C ALA A 293 28.69 -11.49 -9.37
N PRO A 294 28.98 -12.49 -10.22
CA PRO A 294 28.08 -12.96 -11.28
C PRO A 294 26.97 -13.86 -10.74
N ALA A 295 26.24 -13.35 -9.75
CA ALA A 295 25.14 -14.05 -9.11
C ALA A 295 24.08 -13.06 -8.60
N PHE A 296 22.91 -13.57 -8.31
CA PHE A 296 21.77 -12.81 -7.78
C PHE A 296 20.92 -13.68 -6.87
N VAL A 297 20.10 -13.04 -6.03
CA VAL A 297 19.08 -13.74 -5.26
C VAL A 297 17.69 -13.27 -5.72
N CYS A 298 16.86 -14.19 -6.16
CA CYS A 298 15.45 -13.95 -6.43
C CYS A 298 14.60 -14.50 -5.28
N THR A 299 13.39 -13.94 -5.10
CA THR A 299 12.43 -14.41 -4.11
C THR A 299 11.26 -15.07 -4.82
N ALA A 300 11.18 -16.40 -4.74
CA ALA A 300 10.02 -17.13 -5.23
C ALA A 300 8.86 -17.03 -4.24
N ASN A 301 7.62 -17.14 -4.75
CA ASN A 301 6.40 -17.22 -3.93
C ASN A 301 5.91 -18.67 -3.81
N ILE A 302 6.81 -19.64 -3.83
CA ILE A 302 6.48 -21.06 -3.80
C ILE A 302 7.67 -21.89 -3.30
N ALA A 303 7.42 -22.85 -2.45
CA ALA A 303 8.36 -23.91 -2.12
C ALA A 303 8.24 -25.04 -3.16
N ALA A 304 9.10 -25.01 -4.16
CA ALA A 304 9.05 -25.97 -5.25
C ALA A 304 9.59 -27.34 -4.84
N HIS A 305 9.01 -28.42 -5.35
CA HIS A 305 9.39 -29.81 -5.05
C HIS A 305 10.84 -30.16 -5.47
N ASP A 306 11.37 -29.46 -6.48
CA ASP A 306 12.73 -29.64 -6.97
C ASP A 306 13.77 -28.77 -6.23
N GLY A 307 13.37 -28.14 -5.12
CA GLY A 307 14.20 -27.18 -4.37
C GLY A 307 14.40 -25.86 -5.10
N GLY A 308 13.56 -25.54 -6.09
CA GLY A 308 13.60 -24.29 -6.83
C GLY A 308 14.53 -24.29 -8.05
N ARG A 309 15.11 -25.42 -8.44
CA ARG A 309 16.04 -25.50 -9.58
C ARG A 309 15.44 -24.99 -10.89
N ALA A 310 14.20 -25.39 -11.22
CA ALA A 310 13.53 -24.91 -12.43
C ALA A 310 13.23 -23.41 -12.36
N ILE A 311 12.88 -22.88 -11.18
CA ILE A 311 12.66 -21.46 -10.95
C ILE A 311 13.97 -20.69 -11.17
N VAL A 312 15.07 -21.13 -10.58
CA VAL A 312 16.40 -20.52 -10.75
C VAL A 312 16.80 -20.49 -12.21
N ALA A 313 16.75 -21.64 -12.91
CA ALA A 313 17.12 -21.72 -14.32
C ALA A 313 16.25 -20.80 -15.22
N GLY A 314 14.96 -20.67 -14.91
CA GLY A 314 14.08 -19.72 -15.60
C GLY A 314 14.50 -18.27 -15.38
N ASN A 315 14.82 -17.89 -14.15
CA ASN A 315 15.25 -16.53 -13.79
C ASN A 315 16.63 -16.20 -14.35
N GLU A 316 17.56 -17.15 -14.35
CA GLU A 316 18.88 -17.00 -15.00
C GLU A 316 18.74 -16.70 -16.50
N LYS A 317 17.87 -17.43 -17.19
CA LYS A 317 17.59 -17.20 -18.62
C LYS A 317 17.00 -15.82 -18.89
N VAL A 318 16.06 -15.37 -18.05
CA VAL A 318 15.45 -14.04 -18.19
C VAL A 318 16.48 -12.95 -17.93
N LEU A 319 17.27 -13.08 -16.86
CA LEU A 319 18.31 -12.10 -16.55
C LEU A 319 19.38 -12.04 -17.65
N ALA A 320 19.83 -13.18 -18.16
CA ALA A 320 20.79 -13.24 -19.28
C ALA A 320 20.29 -12.47 -20.51
N ALA A 321 19.02 -12.61 -20.87
CA ALA A 321 18.42 -11.86 -21.98
C ALA A 321 18.47 -10.35 -21.72
N ARG A 322 18.14 -9.90 -20.50
CA ARG A 322 18.20 -8.48 -20.10
C ARG A 322 19.61 -7.92 -20.08
N LEU A 323 20.57 -8.71 -19.59
CA LEU A 323 21.97 -8.30 -19.57
C LEU A 323 22.57 -8.26 -20.99
N SER A 324 22.16 -9.16 -21.89
CA SER A 324 22.52 -9.10 -23.32
C SER A 324 22.05 -7.81 -23.98
N ASP A 325 20.79 -7.39 -23.72
CA ASP A 325 20.27 -6.12 -24.20
C ASP A 325 21.06 -4.93 -23.62
N ALA A 326 21.32 -4.96 -22.31
CA ALA A 326 22.10 -3.91 -21.64
C ALA A 326 23.51 -3.79 -22.21
N ARG A 327 24.20 -4.93 -22.43
CA ARG A 327 25.53 -4.95 -23.05
C ARG A 327 25.50 -4.41 -24.48
N PHE A 328 24.51 -4.82 -25.28
CA PHE A 328 24.36 -4.30 -26.64
C PHE A 328 24.22 -2.77 -26.66
N PHE A 329 23.39 -2.20 -25.81
CA PHE A 329 23.23 -0.74 -25.73
C PHE A 329 24.46 -0.05 -25.19
N TRP A 330 25.12 -0.64 -24.17
CA TRP A 330 26.38 -0.11 -23.65
C TRP A 330 27.47 -0.03 -24.73
N GLU A 331 27.68 -1.11 -25.49
CA GLU A 331 28.62 -1.12 -26.61
C GLU A 331 28.23 -0.16 -27.76
N LEU A 332 26.92 0.01 -27.99
CA LEU A 332 26.41 0.92 -29.00
C LEU A 332 26.66 2.39 -28.59
N ASP A 333 26.42 2.72 -27.35
CA ASP A 333 26.61 4.08 -26.83
C ASP A 333 28.08 4.52 -26.85
N GLN A 334 29.01 3.59 -26.68
CA GLN A 334 30.45 3.88 -26.77
C GLN A 334 30.96 4.17 -28.20
N LYS A 335 30.18 3.85 -29.22
CA LYS A 335 30.58 4.10 -30.62
C LYS A 335 30.52 5.57 -31.03
N LYS A 336 29.87 6.41 -30.22
CA LYS A 336 29.67 7.84 -30.51
C LYS A 336 29.84 8.66 -29.25
N THR A 337 30.38 9.86 -29.38
CA THR A 337 30.45 10.82 -28.26
C THR A 337 29.07 11.42 -27.97
N LEU A 338 28.91 12.02 -26.78
CA LEU A 338 27.69 12.71 -26.39
C LEU A 338 27.36 13.87 -27.34
N GLU A 339 28.36 14.57 -27.84
CA GLU A 339 28.20 15.66 -28.82
C GLU A 339 27.62 15.13 -30.14
N GLN A 340 28.11 13.98 -30.62
CA GLN A 340 27.56 13.31 -31.81
C GLN A 340 26.11 12.84 -31.63
N HIS A 341 25.78 12.40 -30.43
CA HIS A 341 24.39 12.05 -30.07
C HIS A 341 23.51 13.29 -29.95
N ALA A 342 24.03 14.41 -29.42
CA ALA A 342 23.31 15.67 -29.26
C ALA A 342 22.84 16.26 -30.61
N GLU A 343 23.55 16.02 -31.72
CA GLU A 343 23.10 16.45 -33.04
C GLU A 343 21.70 15.95 -33.41
N LYS A 344 21.34 14.74 -32.95
CA LYS A 344 20.03 14.16 -33.23
C LYS A 344 18.88 14.84 -32.48
N LEU A 345 19.17 15.62 -31.43
CA LEU A 345 18.18 16.35 -30.67
C LEU A 345 17.43 17.40 -31.49
N LYS A 346 18.04 17.86 -32.61
CA LYS A 346 17.40 18.75 -33.56
C LYS A 346 16.18 18.12 -34.27
N ASN A 347 16.13 16.79 -34.31
CA ASN A 347 15.07 16.03 -34.98
C ASN A 347 13.93 15.62 -34.02
N ILE A 348 14.05 15.94 -32.73
CA ILE A 348 13.08 15.60 -31.69
C ILE A 348 12.30 16.86 -31.34
N VAL A 349 10.99 16.89 -31.66
CA VAL A 349 10.10 17.98 -31.28
C VAL A 349 9.88 17.93 -29.77
N PHE A 350 10.25 19.02 -29.07
CA PHE A 350 9.96 19.18 -27.63
C PHE A 350 8.55 19.70 -27.41
N HIS A 351 8.18 20.74 -28.15
CA HIS A 351 6.86 21.35 -28.09
C HIS A 351 6.62 22.15 -29.38
N GLU A 352 5.40 22.13 -29.89
CA GLU A 352 5.01 22.75 -31.17
C GLU A 352 5.44 24.22 -31.28
N LYS A 353 5.26 24.99 -30.20
CA LYS A 353 5.62 26.43 -30.15
C LYS A 353 7.02 26.71 -29.61
N LEU A 354 7.66 25.74 -28.95
CA LEU A 354 8.94 25.93 -28.28
C LEU A 354 10.13 25.30 -29.04
N GLY A 355 9.81 24.60 -30.12
CA GLY A 355 10.81 24.00 -30.99
C GLY A 355 11.26 22.60 -30.57
N THR A 356 12.49 22.28 -30.91
CA THR A 356 13.10 20.96 -30.71
C THR A 356 13.71 20.80 -29.31
N VAL A 357 14.14 19.58 -28.99
CA VAL A 357 14.92 19.31 -27.77
C VAL A 357 16.25 20.04 -27.81
N ALA A 358 16.88 20.20 -28.97
CA ALA A 358 18.08 21.02 -29.12
C ALA A 358 17.83 22.49 -28.72
N ASP A 359 16.72 23.09 -29.18
CA ASP A 359 16.34 24.45 -28.78
C ASP A 359 16.10 24.57 -27.26
N LYS A 360 15.58 23.50 -26.62
CA LYS A 360 15.46 23.43 -25.17
C LYS A 360 16.82 23.39 -24.49
N VAL A 361 17.76 22.59 -24.99
CA VAL A 361 19.14 22.53 -24.46
C VAL A 361 19.80 23.88 -24.51
N ASP A 362 19.69 24.60 -25.65
CA ASP A 362 20.26 25.95 -25.80
C ASP A 362 19.66 26.94 -24.79
N ARG A 363 18.36 26.92 -24.58
CA ARG A 363 17.71 27.78 -23.58
C ARG A 363 18.16 27.46 -22.17
N VAL A 364 18.28 26.16 -21.82
CA VAL A 364 18.75 25.73 -20.49
C VAL A 364 20.20 26.15 -20.27
N ALA A 365 21.07 26.00 -21.28
CA ALA A 365 22.47 26.43 -21.20
C ALA A 365 22.60 27.95 -21.00
N LYS A 366 21.80 28.75 -21.73
CA LYS A 366 21.76 30.22 -21.57
C LYS A 366 21.26 30.61 -20.18
N LEU A 367 20.20 29.95 -19.67
CA LEU A 367 19.69 30.23 -18.34
C LEU A 367 20.70 29.85 -17.24
N ALA A 368 21.34 28.69 -17.34
CA ALA A 368 22.36 28.26 -16.37
C ALA A 368 23.55 29.26 -16.34
N ARG A 369 24.03 29.71 -17.52
CA ARG A 369 25.08 30.71 -17.60
C ARG A 369 24.65 32.01 -16.94
N TRP A 370 23.46 32.53 -17.25
CA TRP A 370 22.94 33.77 -16.68
C TRP A 370 22.84 33.68 -15.15
N LEU A 371 22.36 32.56 -14.61
CA LEU A 371 22.28 32.33 -13.16
C LEU A 371 23.65 32.38 -12.48
N CYS A 372 24.71 31.90 -13.14
CA CYS A 372 26.07 32.01 -12.63
C CYS A 372 26.61 33.44 -12.73
N GLU A 373 26.37 34.13 -13.86
CA GLU A 373 26.83 35.51 -14.10
C GLU A 373 26.19 36.49 -13.12
N GLU A 374 24.92 36.28 -12.76
CA GLU A 374 24.20 37.09 -11.77
C GLU A 374 24.51 36.68 -10.31
N GLY A 375 25.35 35.66 -10.09
CA GLY A 375 25.74 35.20 -8.76
C GLY A 375 24.62 34.52 -7.97
N ILE A 376 23.54 34.12 -8.64
CA ILE A 376 22.39 33.39 -8.03
C ILE A 376 22.79 31.98 -7.65
N ILE A 377 23.59 31.32 -8.49
CA ILE A 377 24.19 30.01 -8.22
C ILE A 377 25.72 30.15 -8.37
N GLN A 378 26.46 29.46 -7.50
CA GLN A 378 27.90 29.33 -7.66
C GLN A 378 28.18 28.04 -8.44
N PRO A 379 28.97 28.10 -9.54
CA PRO A 379 29.45 26.89 -10.18
C PRO A 379 30.27 26.10 -9.15
N SER A 380 29.99 24.81 -9.00
CA SER A 380 30.81 23.95 -8.14
C SER A 380 32.24 23.97 -8.66
N PRO A 381 33.25 24.26 -7.85
CA PRO A 381 34.63 24.17 -8.28
C PRO A 381 34.96 22.72 -8.63
N LEU A 382 35.07 22.44 -9.91
CA LEU A 382 35.49 21.15 -10.45
C LEU A 382 37.00 21.05 -10.34
N GLU A 383 37.52 20.93 -9.13
CA GLU A 383 38.92 20.56 -8.95
C GLU A 383 39.10 19.09 -9.35
N GLY A 384 39.63 18.85 -10.51
CA GLY A 384 40.23 17.58 -10.92
C GLY A 384 39.29 16.53 -11.56
N ARG A 385 38.04 16.85 -11.90
CA ARG A 385 37.15 15.94 -12.64
C ARG A 385 36.88 16.46 -14.03
N GLY A 386 37.08 15.62 -15.05
CA GLY A 386 36.74 15.97 -16.44
C GLY A 386 35.24 16.29 -16.59
N LEU A 387 34.89 17.03 -17.63
CA LEU A 387 33.53 17.46 -17.97
C LEU A 387 32.47 16.36 -17.98
N ASN A 388 32.88 15.09 -17.96
CA ASN A 388 32.02 13.93 -17.99
C ASN A 388 31.42 13.56 -16.62
N ASP A 389 31.99 14.04 -15.48
CA ASP A 389 31.56 13.65 -14.14
C ASP A 389 30.45 14.53 -13.56
N THR A 390 30.15 15.66 -14.22
CA THR A 390 29.17 16.63 -13.71
C THR A 390 27.73 16.44 -14.17
N LEU A 391 27.50 15.64 -15.20
CA LEU A 391 26.15 15.41 -15.75
C LEU A 391 25.33 14.37 -14.96
N PHE A 392 25.95 13.62 -14.04
CA PHE A 392 25.32 12.52 -13.31
C PHE A 392 25.44 12.62 -11.79
N ALA A 393 25.89 13.73 -11.22
CA ALA A 393 25.76 13.95 -9.78
C ALA A 393 24.29 14.10 -9.41
N GLN A 394 23.72 13.08 -8.81
CA GLN A 394 22.38 13.17 -8.20
C GLN A 394 22.41 14.21 -7.07
N PRO A 395 21.37 15.05 -6.92
CA PRO A 395 21.23 15.87 -5.71
C PRO A 395 20.99 14.98 -4.48
N PRO A 396 21.34 15.46 -3.28
CA PRO A 396 21.21 14.71 -2.02
C PRO A 396 19.79 14.31 -1.68
#